data_94b7c76438cce717aff9b3a011da794f
#
_entry.id   94b7c76438cce717aff9b3a011da794f
#
_cell.length_a   1.000
_cell.length_b   1.000
_cell.length_c   1.000
_cell.angle_alpha   90.00
_cell.angle_beta   90.00
_cell.angle_gamma   90.00
#
_symmetry.space_group_name_H-M   'P 1'
#
loop_
_entity.id
_entity.type
_entity.pdbx_description
1 polymer ?
#
loop_
_entity_poly.entity_id
_entity_poly.type
_entity_poly.pdbx_seq_one_letter_code
_entity_poly.pdbx_strand_id
1 'polypeptide(L)'
;MERLHSSEIVQFARKYRFVGGRIKKLRLLNRRGVGTLEVTLLVRPASRDLGAAPPPVKLKLKVTGVEEFRFQKRPTLPSGKMSDLKIGYFNGLYYINFDAWGLPVGEVPGLHDFRASDAFVGGGDLFWEEVAAKS
;
A
#
# COMPACT_ATOMS: atom_id res chain seq x y z
N MET A 1 8.63 3.34 -13.37
CA MET A 1 7.39 3.22 -12.56
C MET A 1 6.20 3.75 -13.35
N GLU A 2 5.09 3.05 -13.25
CA GLU A 2 3.85 3.48 -13.87
C GLU A 2 3.03 4.30 -12.89
N ARG A 3 2.38 5.35 -13.41
CA ARG A 3 1.44 6.13 -12.63
C ARG A 3 0.13 5.36 -12.49
N LEU A 4 -0.37 5.27 -11.26
CA LEU A 4 -1.66 4.66 -11.00
C LEU A 4 -2.74 5.74 -11.03
N HIS A 5 -3.67 5.62 -11.97
CA HIS A 5 -4.81 6.54 -12.04
C HIS A 5 -5.91 6.08 -11.07
N SER A 6 -6.70 7.04 -10.59
CA SER A 6 -7.77 6.75 -9.63
C SER A 6 -8.78 5.71 -10.16
N SER A 7 -9.02 5.71 -11.46
CA SER A 7 -9.90 4.74 -12.11
C SER A 7 -9.35 3.32 -12.14
N GLU A 8 -8.06 3.14 -11.87
CA GLU A 8 -7.37 1.84 -11.93
C GLU A 8 -7.18 1.19 -10.55
N ILE A 9 -7.57 1.87 -9.48
CA ILE A 9 -7.31 1.41 -8.11
C ILE A 9 -7.90 0.02 -7.85
N VAL A 10 -9.15 -0.21 -8.25
CA VAL A 10 -9.82 -1.49 -8.02
C VAL A 10 -9.12 -2.63 -8.75
N GLN A 11 -8.75 -2.42 -10.02
CA GLN A 11 -8.03 -3.42 -10.80
C GLN A 11 -6.65 -3.70 -10.23
N PHE A 12 -5.94 -2.65 -9.82
CA PHE A 12 -4.63 -2.79 -9.21
C PHE A 12 -4.70 -3.60 -7.91
N ALA A 13 -5.67 -3.30 -7.05
CA ALA A 13 -5.84 -3.99 -5.78
C ALA A 13 -6.15 -5.49 -5.95
N ARG A 14 -6.72 -5.87 -7.09
CA ARG A 14 -7.03 -7.28 -7.40
C ARG A 14 -5.84 -8.07 -7.94
N LYS A 15 -4.77 -7.39 -8.34
CA LYS A 15 -3.58 -8.07 -8.87
C LYS A 15 -2.73 -8.75 -7.81
N TYR A 16 -2.87 -8.33 -6.55
CA TYR A 16 -2.00 -8.79 -5.47
C TYR A 16 -2.80 -9.19 -4.25
N ARG A 17 -2.24 -10.14 -3.52
CA ARG A 17 -2.74 -10.53 -2.21
C ARG A 17 -1.91 -9.80 -1.15
N PHE A 18 -2.47 -8.76 -0.57
CA PHE A 18 -1.77 -7.93 0.40
C PHE A 18 -1.82 -8.51 1.82
N VAL A 19 -2.86 -9.28 2.14
CA VAL A 19 -2.99 -9.92 3.45
C VAL A 19 -1.81 -10.86 3.68
N GLY A 20 -1.10 -10.65 4.79
CA GLY A 20 0.10 -11.43 5.11
C GLY A 20 1.36 -10.99 4.41
N GLY A 21 1.30 -9.93 3.61
CA GLY A 21 2.47 -9.34 2.99
C GLY A 21 3.36 -8.63 4.00
N ARG A 22 4.54 -8.19 3.56
CA ARG A 22 5.51 -7.52 4.42
C ARG A 22 5.99 -6.21 3.82
N ILE A 23 6.19 -5.22 4.68
CA ILE A 23 6.89 -4.00 4.31
C ILE A 23 8.38 -4.27 4.47
N LYS A 24 9.11 -4.28 3.36
CA LYS A 24 10.56 -4.55 3.36
C LYS A 24 11.37 -3.29 3.55
N LYS A 25 10.88 -2.17 3.01
CA LYS A 25 11.59 -0.91 3.06
C LYS A 25 10.58 0.23 2.99
N LEU A 26 10.80 1.26 3.79
CA LEU A 26 9.98 2.46 3.80
C LEU A 26 10.90 3.66 3.94
N ARG A 27 10.77 4.62 3.02
CA ARG A 27 11.58 5.84 3.03
C ARG A 27 10.68 7.04 2.79
N LEU A 28 10.80 8.03 3.66
CA LEU A 28 10.18 9.33 3.46
C LEU A 28 11.29 10.30 3.07
N LEU A 29 11.18 10.86 1.88
CA LEU A 29 12.14 11.83 1.35
C LEU A 29 11.46 13.18 1.27
N ASN A 30 12.15 14.22 1.70
CA ASN A 30 11.67 15.59 1.56
C ASN A 30 12.68 16.36 0.73
N ARG A 31 12.29 16.74 -0.48
CA ARG A 31 13.13 17.52 -1.39
C ARG A 31 12.40 18.81 -1.75
N ARG A 32 12.99 19.95 -1.46
CA ARG A 32 12.43 21.28 -1.79
C ARG A 32 11.01 21.48 -1.25
N GLY A 33 10.75 20.96 -0.03
CA GLY A 33 9.44 21.09 0.59
C GLY A 33 8.40 20.11 0.09
N VAL A 34 8.74 19.23 -0.85
CA VAL A 34 7.81 18.21 -1.38
C VAL A 34 8.17 16.85 -0.77
N GLY A 35 7.23 16.25 -0.08
CA GLY A 35 7.40 14.93 0.51
C GLY A 35 7.14 13.82 -0.51
N THR A 36 7.99 12.80 -0.49
CA THR A 36 7.83 11.60 -1.30
C THR A 36 8.00 10.39 -0.42
N LEU A 37 7.02 9.50 -0.43
CA LEU A 37 7.10 8.23 0.27
C LEU A 37 7.40 7.11 -0.72
N GLU A 38 8.47 6.36 -0.46
CA GLU A 38 8.79 5.15 -1.20
C GLU A 38 8.67 3.95 -0.28
N VAL A 39 7.90 2.95 -0.70
CA VAL A 39 7.74 1.73 0.06
C VAL A 39 7.96 0.52 -0.84
N THR A 40 8.65 -0.49 -0.32
CA THR A 40 8.83 -1.77 -0.99
C THR A 40 8.11 -2.83 -0.18
N LEU A 41 7.17 -3.50 -0.82
CA LEU A 41 6.36 -4.55 -0.22
C LEU A 41 6.79 -5.90 -0.80
N LEU A 42 6.72 -6.93 0.02
CA LEU A 42 6.82 -8.31 -0.44
C LEU A 42 5.40 -8.89 -0.38
N VAL A 43 4.83 -9.16 -1.56
CA VAL A 43 3.46 -9.64 -1.69
C VAL A 43 3.38 -10.77 -2.70
N ARG A 44 2.30 -11.53 -2.70
CA ARG A 44 2.05 -12.56 -3.70
C ARG A 44 1.10 -12.04 -4.75
N PRO A 45 1.34 -12.31 -6.04
CA PRO A 45 0.34 -12.02 -7.06
C PRO A 45 -0.94 -12.83 -6.77
N ALA A 46 -2.08 -12.24 -7.07
CA ALA A 46 -3.34 -12.97 -6.97
C ALA A 46 -3.34 -14.09 -8.01
N SER A 47 -3.64 -15.32 -7.58
CA SER A 47 -3.70 -16.47 -8.46
C SER A 47 -5.11 -17.04 -8.48
N ARG A 48 -5.59 -17.37 -9.68
CA ARG A 48 -6.86 -18.09 -9.86
C ARG A 48 -6.65 -19.61 -9.93
N ASP A 49 -5.41 -20.06 -10.00
CA ASP A 49 -5.09 -21.48 -10.07
C ASP A 49 -5.14 -22.11 -8.68
N LEU A 50 -5.94 -23.14 -8.54
CA LEU A 50 -6.19 -23.84 -7.29
C LEU A 50 -5.02 -24.73 -6.83
N GLY A 51 -3.94 -24.80 -7.58
CA GLY A 51 -2.88 -25.76 -7.29
C GLY A 51 -1.51 -25.21 -6.94
N ALA A 52 -1.21 -23.95 -7.18
CA ALA A 52 0.12 -23.42 -6.95
C ALA A 52 0.05 -21.97 -6.46
N ALA A 53 0.61 -21.71 -5.27
CA ALA A 53 0.81 -20.34 -4.84
C ALA A 53 1.92 -19.73 -5.69
N PRO A 54 1.70 -18.59 -6.37
CA PRO A 54 2.77 -17.94 -7.12
C PRO A 54 3.86 -17.46 -6.18
N PRO A 55 5.13 -17.37 -6.63
CA PRO A 55 6.20 -16.85 -5.79
C PRO A 55 5.94 -15.39 -5.44
N PRO A 56 6.42 -14.92 -4.29
CA PRO A 56 6.26 -13.52 -3.92
C PRO A 56 7.04 -12.61 -4.85
N VAL A 57 6.55 -11.40 -5.01
CA VAL A 57 7.21 -10.35 -5.79
C VAL A 57 7.43 -9.12 -4.92
N LYS A 58 8.39 -8.29 -5.31
CA LYS A 58 8.57 -6.97 -4.70
C LYS A 58 7.70 -5.97 -5.44
N LEU A 59 6.80 -5.36 -4.71
CA LEU A 59 5.96 -4.28 -5.23
C LEU A 59 6.46 -2.97 -4.66
N LYS A 60 6.94 -2.10 -5.53
CA LYS A 60 7.40 -0.77 -5.14
C LYS A 60 6.28 0.23 -5.37
N LEU A 61 5.97 0.99 -4.33
CA LEU A 61 4.99 2.07 -4.39
C LEU A 61 5.69 3.39 -4.08
N LYS A 62 5.30 4.43 -4.82
CA LYS A 62 5.84 5.76 -4.61
C LYS A 62 4.68 6.75 -4.59
N VAL A 63 4.56 7.48 -3.49
CA VAL A 63 3.58 8.55 -3.33
C VAL A 63 4.32 9.88 -3.34
N THR A 64 4.00 10.73 -4.30
CA THR A 64 4.59 12.07 -4.40
C THR A 64 3.61 13.12 -3.91
N GLY A 65 4.14 14.27 -3.50
CA GLY A 65 3.29 15.33 -2.96
C GLY A 65 2.57 14.90 -1.69
N VAL A 66 3.31 14.26 -0.76
CA VAL A 66 2.75 13.76 0.49
C VAL A 66 2.25 14.93 1.34
N GLU A 67 0.98 14.90 1.70
CA GLU A 67 0.35 15.91 2.56
C GLU A 67 0.04 15.38 3.95
N GLU A 68 -0.21 14.06 4.07
CA GLU A 68 -0.51 13.42 5.35
C GLU A 68 0.22 12.09 5.43
N PHE A 69 0.75 11.76 6.58
CA PHE A 69 1.22 10.41 6.84
C PHE A 69 1.29 10.13 8.33
N ARG A 70 1.19 8.84 8.69
CA ARG A 70 1.42 8.34 10.03
C ARG A 70 1.96 6.94 9.95
N PHE A 71 3.06 6.68 10.61
CA PHE A 71 3.64 5.35 10.73
C PHE A 71 4.07 5.14 12.17
N GLN A 72 3.23 4.43 12.93
CA GLN A 72 3.49 4.09 14.32
C GLN A 72 3.74 2.60 14.43
N LYS A 73 4.76 2.25 15.17
CA LYS A 73 5.11 0.86 15.42
C LYS A 73 4.13 0.26 16.43
N ARG A 74 3.45 -0.81 16.03
CA ARG A 74 2.56 -1.54 16.94
C ARG A 74 3.33 -2.63 17.67
N PRO A 75 3.28 -2.68 19.02
CA PRO A 75 4.00 -3.72 19.78
C PRO A 75 3.43 -5.13 19.56
N THR A 76 2.19 -5.25 19.10
CA THR A 76 1.51 -6.55 18.94
C THR A 76 1.69 -7.18 17.56
N LEU A 77 2.23 -6.46 16.58
CA LEU A 77 2.45 -6.99 15.24
C LEU A 77 3.93 -7.31 15.02
N PRO A 78 4.25 -8.45 14.38
CA PRO A 78 5.62 -8.70 13.96
C PRO A 78 6.10 -7.57 13.06
N SER A 79 7.38 -7.23 13.19
CA SER A 79 7.98 -6.13 12.44
C SER A 79 7.79 -6.31 10.93
N GLY A 80 7.20 -5.31 10.28
CA GLY A 80 7.00 -5.25 8.84
C GLY A 80 5.82 -6.03 8.29
N LYS A 81 5.13 -6.86 9.09
CA LYS A 81 3.99 -7.64 8.59
C LYS A 81 2.76 -6.75 8.43
N MET A 82 2.10 -6.86 7.28
CA MET A 82 0.85 -6.14 7.02
C MET A 82 -0.35 -7.03 7.27
N SER A 83 -1.40 -6.47 7.89
CA SER A 83 -2.69 -7.15 7.99
C SER A 83 -3.42 -7.14 6.66
N ASP A 84 -3.45 -6.01 5.99
CA ASP A 84 -4.03 -5.82 4.66
C ASP A 84 -3.59 -4.44 4.16
N LEU A 85 -3.82 -4.17 2.87
CA LEU A 85 -3.57 -2.87 2.26
C LEU A 85 -4.82 -2.41 1.53
N LYS A 86 -5.20 -1.16 1.75
CA LYS A 86 -6.30 -0.52 1.04
C LYS A 86 -5.82 0.77 0.40
N ILE A 87 -6.35 1.09 -0.77
CA ILE A 87 -6.06 2.31 -1.50
C ILE A 87 -7.36 3.02 -1.78
N GLY A 88 -7.38 4.34 -1.58
CA GLY A 88 -8.52 5.19 -1.88
C GLY A 88 -8.10 6.49 -2.53
N TYR A 89 -9.06 7.20 -3.09
CA TYR A 89 -8.84 8.50 -3.70
C TYR A 89 -9.91 9.46 -3.21
N PHE A 90 -9.49 10.49 -2.49
CA PHE A 90 -10.41 11.46 -1.87
C PHE A 90 -9.85 12.87 -2.01
N ASN A 91 -10.68 13.80 -2.47
CA ASN A 91 -10.31 15.22 -2.55
C ASN A 91 -9.02 15.50 -3.31
N GLY A 92 -8.78 14.75 -4.39
CA GLY A 92 -7.58 14.91 -5.21
C GLY A 92 -6.34 14.22 -4.67
N LEU A 93 -6.44 13.44 -3.60
CA LEU A 93 -5.32 12.75 -2.98
C LEU A 93 -5.52 11.23 -2.97
N TYR A 94 -4.42 10.51 -3.20
CA TYR A 94 -4.37 9.06 -3.03
C TYR A 94 -4.03 8.75 -1.59
N TYR A 95 -4.80 7.85 -0.99
CA TYR A 95 -4.57 7.37 0.37
C TYR A 95 -4.25 5.89 0.34
N ILE A 96 -3.22 5.49 1.07
CA ILE A 96 -2.86 4.09 1.25
C ILE A 96 -2.86 3.78 2.74
N ASN A 97 -3.61 2.75 3.13
CA ASN A 97 -3.61 2.23 4.48
C ASN A 97 -2.86 0.90 4.45
N PHE A 98 -1.71 0.84 5.13
CA PHE A 98 -0.86 -0.35 5.21
C PHE A 98 -1.24 -1.29 6.36
N ASP A 99 -2.27 -0.94 7.12
CA ASP A 99 -2.71 -1.73 8.27
C ASP A 99 -4.24 -1.65 8.35
N ALA A 100 -4.89 -2.18 7.34
CA ALA A 100 -6.34 -2.06 7.13
C ALA A 100 -7.15 -3.18 7.79
N TRP A 101 -6.67 -3.66 8.93
CA TRP A 101 -7.39 -4.71 9.65
C TRP A 101 -8.64 -4.15 10.34
N GLY A 102 -9.61 -5.01 10.56
CA GLY A 102 -10.82 -4.65 11.29
C GLY A 102 -11.89 -3.93 10.46
N LEU A 103 -11.63 -3.68 9.17
CA LEU A 103 -12.68 -3.19 8.29
C LEU A 103 -13.61 -4.36 7.92
N PRO A 104 -14.94 -4.18 8.01
CA PRO A 104 -15.86 -5.23 7.61
C PRO A 104 -15.66 -5.65 6.14
N VAL A 105 -15.77 -6.94 5.89
CA VAL A 105 -15.63 -7.48 4.54
C VAL A 105 -16.74 -6.92 3.66
N GLY A 106 -16.37 -6.36 2.51
CA GLY A 106 -17.30 -5.81 1.54
C GLY A 106 -17.63 -4.34 1.72
N GLU A 107 -17.19 -3.69 2.78
CA GLU A 107 -17.35 -2.25 2.93
C GLU A 107 -16.24 -1.49 2.23
N VAL A 108 -16.63 -0.41 1.55
CA VAL A 108 -15.67 0.51 0.93
C VAL A 108 -15.19 1.47 2.01
N PRO A 109 -13.89 1.51 2.33
CA PRO A 109 -13.39 2.42 3.35
C PRO A 109 -13.56 3.88 2.93
N GLY A 110 -13.98 4.72 3.87
CA GLY A 110 -14.02 6.16 3.69
C GLY A 110 -12.72 6.83 4.10
N LEU A 111 -12.60 8.13 3.84
CA LEU A 111 -11.39 8.90 4.19
C LEU A 111 -11.04 8.79 5.67
N HIS A 112 -12.02 8.82 6.53
CA HIS A 112 -11.83 8.70 7.97
C HIS A 112 -11.19 7.35 8.38
N ASP A 113 -11.49 6.27 7.66
CA ASP A 113 -10.88 4.97 7.92
C ASP A 113 -9.39 4.98 7.64
N PHE A 114 -8.96 5.70 6.61
CA PHE A 114 -7.53 5.86 6.31
C PHE A 114 -6.83 6.68 7.38
N ARG A 115 -7.43 7.80 7.79
CA ARG A 115 -6.85 8.68 8.81
C ARG A 115 -6.83 8.05 10.20
N ALA A 116 -7.64 7.06 10.46
CA ALA A 116 -7.67 6.33 11.72
C ALA A 116 -6.56 5.27 11.81
N SER A 117 -5.90 4.95 10.71
CA SER A 117 -4.84 3.94 10.69
C SER A 117 -3.55 4.45 11.34
N ASP A 118 -2.80 3.53 11.95
CA ASP A 118 -1.46 3.81 12.48
C ASP A 118 -0.38 3.77 11.39
N ALA A 119 -0.74 3.35 10.18
CA ALA A 119 0.19 3.26 9.05
C ALA A 119 -0.53 3.68 7.77
N PHE A 120 -0.50 4.97 7.45
CA PHE A 120 -1.13 5.48 6.24
C PHE A 120 -0.34 6.64 5.64
N VAL A 121 -0.60 6.89 4.36
CA VAL A 121 -0.07 8.05 3.64
C VAL A 121 -1.14 8.62 2.73
N GLY A 122 -1.16 9.93 2.57
CA GLY A 122 -1.99 10.63 1.59
C GLY A 122 -1.14 11.58 0.77
N GLY A 123 -1.25 11.53 -0.55
CA GLY A 123 -0.46 12.37 -1.44
C GLY A 123 -1.06 12.52 -2.83
N GLY A 124 -0.49 13.44 -3.62
CA GLY A 124 -1.06 13.87 -4.88
C GLY A 124 -1.00 12.86 -6.01
N ASP A 125 0.08 12.07 -6.08
CA ASP A 125 0.25 11.07 -7.14
C ASP A 125 0.77 9.76 -6.57
N LEU A 126 0.38 8.66 -7.21
CA LEU A 126 0.80 7.31 -6.84
C LEU A 126 1.40 6.61 -8.05
N PHE A 127 2.59 6.04 -7.86
CA PHE A 127 3.31 5.26 -8.86
C PHE A 127 3.59 3.87 -8.32
N TRP A 128 3.73 2.89 -9.21
CA TRP A 128 4.01 1.52 -8.81
C TRP A 128 4.91 0.81 -9.81
N GLU A 129 5.61 -0.21 -9.33
CA GLU A 129 6.48 -1.04 -10.13
C GLU A 129 6.59 -2.42 -9.49
N GLU A 130 6.46 -3.46 -10.30
CA GLU A 130 6.69 -4.82 -9.83
C GLU A 130 8.09 -5.28 -10.23
N VAL A 131 8.82 -5.84 -9.27
CA VAL A 131 10.16 -6.38 -9.50
C VAL A 131 10.18 -7.81 -8.97
N ALA A 132 10.78 -8.73 -9.72
CA ALA A 132 10.91 -10.10 -9.26
C ALA A 132 11.69 -10.15 -7.95
N ALA A 133 11.16 -10.86 -6.96
CA ALA A 133 11.86 -11.05 -5.71
C ALA A 133 13.00 -12.02 -5.95
N LYS A 134 14.23 -11.56 -5.75
CA LYS A 134 15.37 -12.47 -5.77
C LYS A 134 15.39 -13.25 -4.48
N SER A 135 15.39 -14.55 -4.63
CA SER A 135 15.57 -15.47 -3.51
C SER A 135 17.00 -15.36 -2.97
#